data_ca0ddbadd3df2d3d225d884ed5596f20
#
_entry.id   ca0ddbadd3df2d3d225d884ed5596f20
#
_cell.length_a   1.000
_cell.length_b   1.000
_cell.length_c   1.000
_cell.angle_alpha   90.00
_cell.angle_beta   90.00
_cell.angle_gamma   90.00
#
_symmetry.space_group_name_H-M   'P 1'
#
loop_
_entity.id
_entity.type
_entity.pdbx_description
1 polymer ?
#
loop_
_entity_poly.entity_id
_entity_poly.type
_entity_poly.pdbx_seq_one_letter_code
_entity_poly.pdbx_strand_id
1 'polypeptide(L)'
;MFKILIPAVAAMGLVAFAAQTRTPTFEAHAAPVVMGWHLSHEGPLAKLAYGVENSDHLALMITCEPGRSTVVVYGAVQPVAPQLIRASDRPAELDPLSGGDASEVRIALRDPTLQSLASRGVLRVRGDAGDFDITAAADEQRVAADFLAYCGSARV
;
A
#
# COMPACT_ATOMS: atom_id res chain seq x y z
N MET A 1 -84.70 48.96 -0.35
CA MET A 1 -84.47 47.95 -1.36
C MET A 1 -82.98 48.05 -1.78
N PHE A 2 -82.11 47.33 -1.08
CA PHE A 2 -80.69 47.26 -1.48
C PHE A 2 -80.31 45.79 -1.67
N LYS A 3 -79.96 45.48 -2.90
CA LYS A 3 -79.40 44.13 -3.27
C LYS A 3 -77.91 44.14 -3.04
N ILE A 4 -77.46 43.34 -2.13
CA ILE A 4 -76.04 43.13 -1.88
C ILE A 4 -75.56 41.97 -2.76
N LEU A 5 -74.70 42.24 -3.72
CA LEU A 5 -73.97 41.29 -4.51
C LEU A 5 -72.71 40.82 -3.75
N ILE A 6 -72.61 39.53 -3.44
CA ILE A 6 -71.43 38.93 -2.85
C ILE A 6 -70.53 38.43 -3.97
N PRO A 7 -69.26 38.85 -4.08
CA PRO A 7 -68.29 38.26 -5.00
C PRO A 7 -67.73 36.96 -4.39
N ALA A 8 -67.82 35.89 -5.15
CA ALA A 8 -67.16 34.62 -4.84
C ALA A 8 -65.66 34.75 -5.04
N VAL A 9 -64.87 34.56 -3.97
CA VAL A 9 -63.43 34.47 -4.02
C VAL A 9 -63.06 33.00 -4.31
N ALA A 10 -62.53 32.75 -5.50
CA ALA A 10 -61.96 31.47 -5.88
C ALA A 10 -60.56 31.35 -5.26
N ALA A 11 -60.40 30.52 -4.24
CA ALA A 11 -59.13 30.15 -3.69
C ALA A 11 -58.43 29.16 -4.61
N MET A 12 -57.45 29.59 -5.38
CA MET A 12 -56.53 28.71 -6.09
C MET A 12 -55.54 28.10 -5.08
N GLY A 13 -55.73 26.81 -4.79
CA GLY A 13 -54.78 26.02 -4.01
C GLY A 13 -53.51 25.75 -4.82
N LEU A 14 -52.42 26.38 -4.44
CA LEU A 14 -51.07 26.02 -4.90
C LEU A 14 -50.65 24.71 -4.23
N VAL A 15 -50.71 23.63 -5.00
CA VAL A 15 -50.12 22.33 -4.60
C VAL A 15 -48.61 22.44 -4.83
N ALA A 16 -47.85 22.71 -3.78
CA ALA A 16 -46.40 22.63 -3.82
C ALA A 16 -45.99 21.16 -3.88
N PHE A 17 -45.60 20.67 -5.05
CA PHE A 17 -44.90 19.43 -5.18
C PHE A 17 -43.49 19.59 -4.61
N ALA A 18 -43.28 19.20 -3.37
CA ALA A 18 -41.95 19.01 -2.82
C ALA A 18 -41.32 17.80 -3.53
N ALA A 19 -40.55 18.05 -4.58
CA ALA A 19 -39.66 17.05 -5.17
C ALA A 19 -38.62 16.71 -4.12
N GLN A 20 -38.82 15.65 -3.37
CA GLN A 20 -37.81 15.03 -2.54
C GLN A 20 -36.75 14.42 -3.50
N THR A 21 -35.75 15.18 -3.84
CA THR A 21 -34.52 14.64 -4.40
C THR A 21 -33.87 13.78 -3.32
N ARG A 22 -34.19 12.48 -3.34
CA ARG A 22 -33.37 11.47 -2.65
C ARG A 22 -32.03 11.46 -3.35
N THR A 23 -31.08 12.21 -2.81
CA THR A 23 -29.66 11.98 -3.10
C THR A 23 -29.39 10.54 -2.69
N PRO A 24 -29.01 9.64 -3.63
CA PRO A 24 -28.52 8.32 -3.21
C PRO A 24 -27.27 8.58 -2.41
N THR A 25 -27.35 8.38 -1.09
CA THR A 25 -26.17 8.27 -0.26
C THR A 25 -25.51 6.97 -0.67
N PHE A 26 -24.57 7.04 -1.60
CA PHE A 26 -23.60 5.99 -1.80
C PHE A 26 -22.75 6.00 -0.53
N GLU A 27 -23.18 5.29 0.50
CA GLU A 27 -22.24 4.75 1.46
C GLU A 27 -21.39 3.75 0.68
N ALA A 28 -20.36 4.28 0.03
CA ALA A 28 -19.25 3.47 -0.41
C ALA A 28 -18.69 2.87 0.89
N HIS A 29 -19.12 1.67 1.23
CA HIS A 29 -18.37 0.81 2.13
C HIS A 29 -17.02 0.65 1.43
N ALA A 30 -16.07 1.50 1.80
CA ALA A 30 -14.68 1.29 1.42
C ALA A 30 -14.35 -0.11 1.96
N ALA A 31 -14.17 -1.05 1.06
CA ALA A 31 -13.68 -2.37 1.44
C ALA A 31 -12.43 -2.13 2.31
N PRO A 32 -12.25 -2.88 3.40
CA PRO A 32 -11.08 -2.71 4.27
C PRO A 32 -9.85 -2.80 3.38
N VAL A 33 -9.02 -1.76 3.43
CA VAL A 33 -7.76 -1.72 2.71
C VAL A 33 -6.86 -2.78 3.33
N VAL A 34 -6.73 -3.92 2.64
CA VAL A 34 -5.92 -5.05 3.10
C VAL A 34 -4.54 -4.90 2.48
N MET A 35 -3.54 -4.67 3.33
CA MET A 35 -2.14 -4.72 2.93
C MET A 35 -1.67 -6.17 2.91
N GLY A 36 -0.87 -6.52 1.90
CA GLY A 36 -0.33 -7.88 1.73
C GLY A 36 0.99 -7.87 0.98
N TRP A 37 1.61 -9.07 0.89
CA TRP A 37 2.84 -9.29 0.15
C TRP A 37 2.55 -9.70 -1.28
N HIS A 38 3.13 -8.98 -2.23
CA HIS A 38 2.95 -9.18 -3.66
C HIS A 38 4.29 -9.31 -4.36
N LEU A 39 4.43 -10.32 -5.24
CA LEU A 39 5.61 -10.51 -6.07
C LEU A 39 5.29 -10.13 -7.51
N SER A 40 6.12 -9.28 -8.08
CA SER A 40 6.06 -8.92 -9.50
C SER A 40 7.43 -8.94 -10.13
N HIS A 41 7.48 -8.98 -11.46
CA HIS A 41 8.73 -8.98 -12.22
C HIS A 41 8.67 -7.88 -13.29
N GLU A 42 9.77 -7.16 -13.41
CA GLU A 42 9.96 -6.17 -14.46
C GLU A 42 11.27 -6.50 -15.20
N GLY A 43 11.14 -7.25 -16.28
CA GLY A 43 12.29 -7.90 -16.90
C GLY A 43 12.99 -8.84 -15.92
N PRO A 44 14.30 -8.71 -15.69
CA PRO A 44 15.04 -9.52 -14.74
C PRO A 44 14.87 -9.05 -13.28
N LEU A 45 14.27 -7.89 -13.05
CA LEU A 45 14.10 -7.33 -11.71
C LEU A 45 12.87 -7.96 -11.05
N ALA A 46 13.07 -8.68 -9.95
CA ALA A 46 11.98 -9.12 -9.06
C ALA A 46 11.70 -8.06 -8.01
N LYS A 47 10.43 -7.84 -7.72
CA LYS A 47 9.93 -6.87 -6.74
C LYS A 47 8.98 -7.58 -5.78
N LEU A 48 9.36 -7.64 -4.51
CA LEU A 48 8.51 -8.10 -3.41
C LEU A 48 8.02 -6.87 -2.65
N ALA A 49 6.74 -6.58 -2.73
CA ALA A 49 6.13 -5.39 -2.16
C ALA A 49 5.17 -5.73 -1.03
N TYR A 50 5.18 -4.94 0.05
CA TYR A 50 4.15 -4.95 1.08
C TYR A 50 3.29 -3.70 0.95
N GLY A 51 2.07 -3.89 0.51
CA GLY A 51 1.15 -2.79 0.18
C GLY A 51 -0.23 -3.29 -0.20
N VAL A 52 -1.03 -2.38 -0.74
CA VAL A 52 -2.33 -2.71 -1.31
C VAL A 52 -2.17 -3.08 -2.77
N GLU A 53 -2.71 -4.21 -3.16
CA GLU A 53 -2.60 -4.70 -4.53
C GLU A 53 -3.14 -3.69 -5.55
N ASN A 54 -2.38 -3.47 -6.63
CA ASN A 54 -2.73 -2.55 -7.72
C ASN A 54 -2.98 -1.10 -7.27
N SER A 55 -2.28 -0.63 -6.22
CA SER A 55 -2.38 0.74 -5.73
C SER A 55 -1.00 1.34 -5.40
N ASP A 56 -0.98 2.66 -5.21
CA ASP A 56 0.22 3.40 -4.78
C ASP A 56 0.44 3.32 -3.25
N HIS A 57 -0.43 2.61 -2.52
CA HIS A 57 -0.27 2.41 -1.08
C HIS A 57 0.74 1.32 -0.79
N LEU A 58 2.00 1.73 -0.70
CA LEU A 58 3.17 0.88 -0.49
C LEU A 58 3.90 1.30 0.79
N ALA A 59 4.10 0.37 1.71
CA ALA A 59 4.92 0.62 2.90
C ALA A 59 6.38 0.24 2.68
N LEU A 60 6.63 -0.82 1.91
CA LEU A 60 7.94 -1.41 1.72
C LEU A 60 8.00 -2.15 0.38
N MET A 61 9.12 -2.02 -0.34
CA MET A 61 9.43 -2.80 -1.53
C MET A 61 10.87 -3.31 -1.48
N ILE A 62 11.06 -4.59 -1.72
CA ILE A 62 12.36 -5.25 -1.77
C ILE A 62 12.59 -5.69 -3.21
N THR A 63 13.74 -5.33 -3.77
CA THR A 63 14.06 -5.64 -5.16
C THR A 63 15.37 -6.41 -5.29
N CYS A 64 15.45 -7.28 -6.29
CA CYS A 64 16.69 -7.95 -6.65
C CYS A 64 16.75 -8.29 -8.14
N GLU A 65 17.96 -8.51 -8.64
CA GLU A 65 18.24 -9.23 -9.87
C GLU A 65 18.81 -10.62 -9.54
N PRO A 66 18.58 -11.64 -10.39
CA PRO A 66 19.16 -12.98 -10.19
C PRO A 66 20.69 -12.95 -10.06
N GLY A 67 21.25 -13.78 -9.20
CA GLY A 67 22.68 -13.91 -8.98
C GLY A 67 23.33 -12.77 -8.18
N ARG A 68 22.51 -11.85 -7.60
CA ARG A 68 23.01 -10.83 -6.66
C ARG A 68 23.01 -11.38 -5.24
N SER A 69 24.04 -11.06 -4.49
CA SER A 69 24.13 -11.40 -3.06
C SER A 69 23.41 -10.42 -2.14
N THR A 70 22.89 -9.33 -2.69
CA THR A 70 22.21 -8.26 -1.95
C THR A 70 20.89 -7.93 -2.61
N VAL A 71 19.94 -7.45 -1.79
CA VAL A 71 18.68 -6.86 -2.21
C VAL A 71 18.67 -5.38 -1.87
N VAL A 72 17.87 -4.60 -2.58
CA VAL A 72 17.63 -3.19 -2.30
C VAL A 72 16.24 -3.06 -1.71
N VAL A 73 16.13 -2.31 -0.61
CA VAL A 73 14.88 -2.07 0.09
C VAL A 73 14.53 -0.60 0.00
N TYR A 74 13.31 -0.32 -0.45
CA TYR A 74 12.72 1.01 -0.55
C TYR A 74 11.48 1.10 0.32
N GLY A 75 11.22 2.26 0.92
CA GLY A 75 9.97 2.54 1.60
C GLY A 75 10.11 3.38 2.84
N ALA A 76 8.97 3.72 3.43
CA ALA A 76 8.87 4.47 4.68
C ALA A 76 9.31 3.63 5.89
N VAL A 77 9.29 2.30 5.77
CA VAL A 77 9.78 1.39 6.81
C VAL A 77 10.96 0.57 6.30
N GLN A 78 11.89 0.24 7.18
CA GLN A 78 13.12 -0.47 6.83
C GLN A 78 13.30 -1.73 7.69
N PRO A 79 13.80 -2.86 7.12
CA PRO A 79 14.09 -4.05 7.90
C PRO A 79 15.11 -3.76 9.01
N VAL A 80 14.86 -4.30 10.20
CA VAL A 80 15.83 -4.29 11.29
C VAL A 80 16.85 -5.41 11.04
N ALA A 81 17.79 -5.14 10.14
CA ALA A 81 18.83 -6.09 9.76
C ALA A 81 20.07 -5.93 10.63
N PRO A 82 20.70 -7.03 11.10
CA PRO A 82 21.92 -6.97 11.91
C PRO A 82 23.11 -6.38 11.16
N GLN A 83 23.12 -6.48 9.84
CA GLN A 83 24.18 -5.97 8.98
C GLN A 83 23.56 -5.19 7.81
N LEU A 84 23.35 -3.91 8.02
CA LEU A 84 23.04 -3.00 6.92
C LEU A 84 24.34 -2.78 6.12
N ILE A 85 24.39 -3.25 4.90
CA ILE A 85 25.41 -2.86 3.93
C ILE A 85 25.02 -1.44 3.52
N ARG A 86 25.55 -0.43 4.20
CA ARG A 86 25.39 0.95 3.74
C ARG A 86 25.99 1.01 2.35
N ALA A 87 25.19 1.32 1.35
CA ALA A 87 25.71 1.73 0.06
C ALA A 87 26.59 2.95 0.35
N SER A 88 27.92 2.75 0.18
CA SER A 88 29.01 3.73 0.33
C SER A 88 28.53 5.16 0.59
N ASP A 89 29.20 5.88 1.48
CA ASP A 89 29.11 7.30 1.93
C ASP A 89 28.44 8.35 1.01
N ARG A 90 27.60 7.94 0.09
CA ARG A 90 26.71 8.82 -0.63
C ARG A 90 25.53 9.10 0.30
N PRO A 91 25.20 10.37 0.56
CA PRO A 91 23.94 10.73 1.18
C PRO A 91 22.85 9.94 0.47
N ALA A 92 21.93 9.31 1.23
CA ALA A 92 20.77 8.65 0.65
C ALA A 92 20.20 9.60 -0.40
N GLU A 93 20.25 9.19 -1.67
CA GLU A 93 19.71 9.99 -2.75
C GLU A 93 18.21 9.93 -2.53
N LEU A 94 17.69 10.97 -1.87
CA LEU A 94 16.27 11.14 -1.63
C LEU A 94 15.60 11.08 -3.00
N ASP A 95 14.71 10.12 -3.19
CA ASP A 95 13.90 10.08 -4.40
C ASP A 95 13.09 11.40 -4.45
N PRO A 96 13.36 12.29 -5.44
CA PRO A 96 12.67 13.57 -5.51
C PRO A 96 11.16 13.42 -5.72
N LEU A 97 10.68 12.24 -6.13
CA LEU A 97 9.25 11.95 -6.33
C LEU A 97 8.55 11.47 -5.05
N SER A 98 9.29 11.00 -4.04
CA SER A 98 8.73 10.52 -2.76
C SER A 98 8.49 11.62 -1.73
N GLY A 99 8.82 12.88 -2.03
CA GLY A 99 8.76 13.97 -1.05
C GLY A 99 9.80 13.86 0.07
N GLY A 100 10.75 12.92 -0.03
CA GLY A 100 11.82 12.72 0.95
C GLY A 100 11.51 11.69 2.04
N ASP A 101 10.34 11.04 2.01
CA ASP A 101 9.91 10.10 3.05
C ASP A 101 10.39 8.66 2.80
N ALA A 102 10.79 8.31 1.57
CA ALA A 102 11.29 6.98 1.25
C ALA A 102 12.81 6.91 1.38
N SER A 103 13.30 5.88 2.07
CA SER A 103 14.73 5.59 2.19
C SER A 103 15.11 4.33 1.43
N GLU A 104 16.32 4.33 0.86
CA GLU A 104 16.91 3.17 0.21
C GLU A 104 18.00 2.56 1.10
N VAL A 105 17.92 1.27 1.37
CA VAL A 105 18.98 0.52 2.04
C VAL A 105 19.28 -0.78 1.29
N ARG A 106 20.50 -1.29 1.48
CA ARG A 106 20.92 -2.59 0.94
C ARG A 106 21.17 -3.55 2.08
N ILE A 107 20.63 -4.75 1.95
CA ILE A 107 20.84 -5.84 2.90
C ILE A 107 21.28 -7.11 2.15
N ALA A 108 21.94 -8.01 2.85
CA ALA A 108 22.34 -9.28 2.26
C ALA A 108 21.09 -10.11 1.90
N LEU A 109 21.08 -10.79 0.76
CA LEU A 109 20.00 -11.71 0.37
C LEU A 109 19.75 -12.80 1.42
N ARG A 110 20.80 -13.23 2.12
CA ARG A 110 20.76 -14.23 3.20
C ARG A 110 20.61 -13.63 4.59
N ASP A 111 20.22 -12.36 4.68
CA ASP A 111 19.98 -11.72 5.98
C ASP A 111 18.91 -12.52 6.77
N PRO A 112 19.13 -12.78 8.06
CA PRO A 112 18.16 -13.51 8.90
C PRO A 112 16.77 -12.89 8.92
N THR A 113 16.64 -11.59 8.76
CA THR A 113 15.36 -10.87 8.72
C THR A 113 14.55 -11.27 7.50
N LEU A 114 15.17 -11.32 6.31
CA LEU A 114 14.52 -11.80 5.09
C LEU A 114 14.18 -13.30 5.16
N GLN A 115 15.08 -14.10 5.69
CA GLN A 115 14.83 -15.53 5.87
C GLN A 115 13.68 -15.79 6.86
N SER A 116 13.52 -14.90 7.86
CA SER A 116 12.39 -14.97 8.79
C SER A 116 11.05 -14.70 8.10
N LEU A 117 10.99 -13.77 7.15
CA LEU A 117 9.78 -13.53 6.38
C LEU A 117 9.35 -14.81 5.61
N ALA A 118 10.27 -15.42 4.88
CA ALA A 118 9.96 -16.62 4.09
C ALA A 118 9.65 -17.86 4.93
N SER A 119 10.31 -18.04 6.08
CA SER A 119 10.19 -19.25 6.88
C SER A 119 9.17 -19.18 8.01
N ARG A 120 8.96 -18.01 8.59
CA ARG A 120 8.08 -17.78 9.75
C ARG A 120 6.95 -16.78 9.47
N GLY A 121 6.98 -16.13 8.30
CA GLY A 121 6.00 -15.09 7.95
C GLY A 121 6.15 -13.81 8.78
N VAL A 122 7.36 -13.48 9.26
CA VAL A 122 7.59 -12.31 10.09
C VAL A 122 8.78 -11.53 9.58
N LEU A 123 8.56 -10.27 9.25
CA LEU A 123 9.59 -9.28 8.93
C LEU A 123 9.58 -8.19 9.99
N ARG A 124 10.66 -8.10 10.79
CA ARG A 124 10.82 -7.00 11.73
C ARG A 124 11.31 -5.76 11.01
N VAL A 125 10.59 -4.65 11.18
CA VAL A 125 10.88 -3.38 10.53
C VAL A 125 10.94 -2.24 11.53
N ARG A 126 11.58 -1.16 11.13
CA ARG A 126 11.63 0.13 11.84
C ARG A 126 10.98 1.20 10.98
N GLY A 127 10.05 1.92 11.58
CA GLY A 127 9.45 3.13 11.04
C GLY A 127 9.53 4.28 12.04
N ASP A 128 8.85 5.37 11.78
CA ASP A 128 8.84 6.56 12.63
C ASP A 128 8.31 6.29 14.04
N ALA A 129 7.36 5.37 14.17
CA ALA A 129 6.80 4.96 15.46
C ALA A 129 7.66 3.93 16.23
N GLY A 130 8.83 3.54 15.70
CA GLY A 130 9.72 2.53 16.26
C GLY A 130 9.68 1.19 15.53
N ASP A 131 10.14 0.14 16.22
CA ASP A 131 10.21 -1.23 15.65
C ASP A 131 8.86 -1.93 15.77
N PHE A 132 8.43 -2.61 14.70
CA PHE A 132 7.24 -3.47 14.68
C PHE A 132 7.43 -4.65 13.72
N ASP A 133 6.50 -5.61 13.75
CA ASP A 133 6.55 -6.78 12.89
C ASP A 133 5.48 -6.68 11.80
N ILE A 134 5.90 -6.86 10.54
CA ILE A 134 5.01 -7.11 9.41
C ILE A 134 4.87 -8.62 9.28
N THR A 135 3.62 -9.09 9.20
CA THR A 135 3.32 -10.53 9.09
C THR A 135 2.92 -10.90 7.68
N ALA A 136 3.17 -12.14 7.31
CA ALA A 136 2.79 -12.76 6.05
C ALA A 136 1.94 -14.00 6.32
N ALA A 137 0.81 -14.14 5.64
CA ALA A 137 0.01 -15.36 5.64
C ALA A 137 0.77 -16.51 4.96
N ALA A 138 0.27 -17.75 5.05
CA ALA A 138 0.99 -18.93 4.54
C ALA A 138 1.22 -18.90 3.01
N ASP A 139 0.34 -18.30 2.26
CA ASP A 139 0.48 -18.06 0.82
C ASP A 139 1.49 -16.96 0.52
N GLU A 140 1.48 -15.88 1.29
CA GLU A 140 2.43 -14.79 1.20
C GLU A 140 3.86 -15.21 1.61
N GLN A 141 3.99 -16.11 2.58
CA GLN A 141 5.29 -16.72 2.92
C GLN A 141 5.89 -17.46 1.72
N ARG A 142 5.05 -18.16 0.94
CA ARG A 142 5.50 -18.81 -0.30
C ARG A 142 5.96 -17.78 -1.32
N VAL A 143 5.22 -16.69 -1.48
CA VAL A 143 5.61 -15.56 -2.34
C VAL A 143 6.98 -15.01 -1.94
N ALA A 144 7.23 -14.82 -0.65
CA ALA A 144 8.53 -14.38 -0.14
C ALA A 144 9.64 -15.42 -0.38
N ALA A 145 9.35 -16.71 -0.22
CA ALA A 145 10.30 -17.78 -0.50
C ALA A 145 10.66 -17.86 -1.99
N ASP A 146 9.67 -17.71 -2.86
CA ASP A 146 9.86 -17.70 -4.32
C ASP A 146 10.72 -16.50 -4.75
N PHE A 147 10.50 -15.33 -4.16
CA PHE A 147 11.35 -14.17 -4.36
C PHE A 147 12.80 -14.46 -3.98
N LEU A 148 13.06 -15.02 -2.79
CA LEU A 148 14.42 -15.31 -2.34
C LEU A 148 15.09 -16.39 -3.21
N ALA A 149 14.35 -17.41 -3.64
CA ALA A 149 14.83 -18.43 -4.54
C ALA A 149 15.21 -17.84 -5.92
N TYR A 150 14.37 -16.98 -6.46
CA TYR A 150 14.65 -16.28 -7.72
C TYR A 150 15.92 -15.42 -7.62
N CYS A 151 16.04 -14.60 -6.59
CA CYS A 151 17.20 -13.74 -6.36
C CYS A 151 18.50 -14.56 -6.20
N GLY A 152 18.40 -15.71 -5.52
CA GLY A 152 19.53 -16.62 -5.30
C GLY A 152 19.90 -17.49 -6.51
N SER A 153 19.06 -17.52 -7.55
CA SER A 153 19.35 -18.30 -8.76
C SER A 153 20.54 -17.71 -9.51
N ALA A 154 21.35 -18.58 -10.14
CA ALA A 154 22.42 -18.12 -11.02
C ALA A 154 21.80 -17.39 -12.23
N ARG A 155 22.47 -16.34 -12.71
CA ARG A 155 22.13 -15.77 -14.01
C ARG A 155 22.28 -16.86 -15.09
N VAL A 156 21.21 -17.10 -15.81
CA VAL A 156 21.22 -17.92 -17.02
C VAL A 156 21.64 -17.06 -18.20
#